data_e11126abd851a53ae06782fd07a57731
#
_entry.id   e11126abd851a53ae06782fd07a57731
#
_cell.length_a   1.000
_cell.length_b   1.000
_cell.length_c   1.000
_cell.angle_alpha   90.00
_cell.angle_beta   90.00
_cell.angle_gamma   90.00
#
_symmetry.space_group_name_H-M   'P 1'
#
loop_
_entity.id
_entity.type
_entity.pdbx_description
1 polymer ?
#
loop_
_entity_poly.entity_id
_entity_poly.type
_entity_poly.pdbx_seq_one_letter_code
_entity_poly.pdbx_strand_id
1 'polypeptide(L)'
;MNSGINPKEKDYELARENTVAMNCHFLVCGIISIAYFVEFLKGDGTLLYVLATIILAMGPVVGEIICYKKQHDTKMIKHFVGIGYAILYTFVMFTTNNHFTFVYVIPMLIAITVYNDFKYSLPIEVGVVIVNVIQLALFFKRGIYTKADMASVEIQFFVIVLICGIQLYVSIVAEKLNQKKLAELKAEHEKTEELLT
;
A
#
# COMPACT_ATOMS: atom_id res chain seq x y z
N MET A 1 -9.32 -21.71 15.89
CA MET A 1 -9.74 -20.94 17.08
C MET A 1 -10.62 -19.81 16.60
N ASN A 2 -11.94 -19.89 16.78
CA ASN A 2 -12.85 -18.81 16.42
C ASN A 2 -12.65 -17.65 17.41
N SER A 3 -12.20 -16.49 16.92
CA SER A 3 -12.14 -15.27 17.69
C SER A 3 -13.57 -14.86 18.03
N GLY A 4 -13.96 -14.99 19.31
CA GLY A 4 -15.30 -14.61 19.80
C GLY A 4 -15.57 -13.09 19.78
N ILE A 5 -15.16 -12.39 18.74
CA ILE A 5 -15.48 -10.99 18.46
C ILE A 5 -16.90 -10.97 17.91
N ASN A 6 -17.72 -10.02 18.40
CA ASN A 6 -19.04 -9.77 17.84
C ASN A 6 -18.88 -9.45 16.34
N PRO A 7 -19.56 -10.15 15.42
CA PRO A 7 -19.45 -9.87 13.99
C PRO A 7 -19.62 -8.40 13.63
N LYS A 8 -20.54 -7.68 14.29
CA LYS A 8 -20.79 -6.25 14.07
C LYS A 8 -19.61 -5.35 14.46
N GLU A 9 -18.84 -5.70 15.46
CA GLU A 9 -17.66 -4.95 15.89
C GLU A 9 -16.52 -5.08 14.90
N LYS A 10 -16.33 -6.28 14.38
CA LYS A 10 -15.35 -6.57 13.32
C LYS A 10 -15.67 -5.85 12.00
N ASP A 11 -16.95 -5.79 11.64
CA ASP A 11 -17.42 -5.09 10.44
C ASP A 11 -17.20 -3.58 10.58
N TYR A 12 -17.43 -3.00 11.76
CA TYR A 12 -17.16 -1.60 12.04
C TYR A 12 -15.66 -1.26 11.98
N GLU A 13 -14.78 -2.11 12.50
CA GLU A 13 -13.33 -1.92 12.47
C GLU A 13 -12.82 -1.94 11.01
N LEU A 14 -13.24 -2.91 10.22
CA LEU A 14 -12.88 -3.01 8.80
C LEU A 14 -13.39 -1.81 7.99
N ALA A 15 -14.60 -1.31 8.26
CA ALA A 15 -15.12 -0.12 7.61
C ALA A 15 -14.26 1.13 7.90
N ARG A 16 -13.76 1.27 9.13
CA ARG A 16 -12.85 2.36 9.52
C ARG A 16 -11.49 2.23 8.85
N GLU A 17 -10.91 1.03 8.83
CA GLU A 17 -9.65 0.73 8.14
C GLU A 17 -9.76 1.05 6.65
N ASN A 18 -10.84 0.60 5.99
CA ASN A 18 -11.12 0.91 4.59
C ASN A 18 -11.17 2.41 4.34
N THR A 19 -11.85 3.18 5.20
CA THR A 19 -11.96 4.64 5.05
C THR A 19 -10.58 5.30 5.09
N VAL A 20 -9.74 4.93 6.04
CA VAL A 20 -8.39 5.50 6.17
C VAL A 20 -7.51 5.10 4.98
N ALA A 21 -7.51 3.83 4.61
CA ALA A 21 -6.70 3.33 3.50
C ALA A 21 -7.11 3.97 2.15
N MET A 22 -8.42 4.10 1.87
CA MET A 22 -8.96 4.78 0.69
C MET A 22 -8.54 6.25 0.63
N ASN A 23 -8.62 6.98 1.74
CA ASN A 23 -8.22 8.39 1.80
C ASN A 23 -6.71 8.53 1.51
N CYS A 24 -5.87 7.68 2.09
CA CYS A 24 -4.44 7.65 1.80
C CYS A 24 -4.17 7.32 0.32
N HIS A 25 -4.85 6.30 -0.22
CA HIS A 25 -4.70 5.90 -1.63
C HIS A 25 -5.11 7.02 -2.58
N PHE A 26 -6.26 7.65 -2.36
CA PHE A 26 -6.72 8.80 -3.14
C PHE A 26 -5.71 9.95 -3.12
N LEU A 27 -5.17 10.29 -1.95
CA LEU A 27 -4.17 11.36 -1.79
C LEU A 27 -2.89 11.04 -2.57
N VAL A 28 -2.36 9.83 -2.42
CA VAL A 28 -1.13 9.39 -3.10
C VAL A 28 -1.32 9.36 -4.62
N CYS A 29 -2.40 8.74 -5.10
CA CYS A 29 -2.72 8.67 -6.53
C CYS A 29 -2.99 10.05 -7.13
N GLY A 30 -3.65 10.94 -6.39
CA GLY A 30 -3.88 12.32 -6.79
C GLY A 30 -2.58 13.10 -6.95
N ILE A 31 -1.67 13.01 -5.98
CA ILE A 31 -0.36 13.67 -6.06
C ILE A 31 0.46 13.13 -7.23
N ILE A 32 0.51 11.81 -7.42
CA ILE A 32 1.22 11.20 -8.55
C ILE A 32 0.62 11.68 -9.88
N SER A 33 -0.70 11.70 -10.01
CA SER A 33 -1.38 12.17 -11.22
C SER A 33 -1.03 13.63 -11.54
N ILE A 34 -1.01 14.50 -10.52
CA ILE A 34 -0.61 15.91 -10.67
C ILE A 34 0.87 16.00 -11.07
N ALA A 35 1.75 15.23 -10.44
CA ALA A 35 3.18 15.26 -10.74
C ALA A 35 3.45 14.90 -12.21
N TYR A 36 2.86 13.82 -12.72
CA TYR A 36 3.01 13.42 -14.13
C TYR A 36 2.36 14.41 -15.11
N PHE A 37 1.26 15.04 -14.72
CA PHE A 37 0.66 16.10 -15.51
C PHE A 37 1.59 17.33 -15.60
N VAL A 38 2.24 17.71 -14.49
CA VAL A 38 3.22 18.79 -14.47
C VAL A 38 4.46 18.46 -15.31
N GLU A 39 4.96 17.22 -15.28
CA GLU A 39 6.06 16.76 -16.16
C GLU A 39 5.68 16.90 -17.63
N PHE A 40 4.47 16.51 -18.00
CA PHE A 40 3.95 16.71 -19.36
C PHE A 40 3.93 18.20 -19.78
N LEU A 41 3.48 19.10 -18.91
CA LEU A 41 3.46 20.53 -19.19
C LEU A 41 4.87 21.12 -19.39
N LYS A 42 5.90 20.52 -18.82
CA LYS A 42 7.30 20.88 -19.03
C LYS A 42 7.87 20.33 -20.34
N GLY A 43 7.11 19.53 -21.08
CA GLY A 43 7.54 18.87 -22.31
C GLY A 43 8.17 17.49 -22.10
N ASP A 44 8.15 16.97 -20.87
CA ASP A 44 8.63 15.64 -20.55
C ASP A 44 7.48 14.62 -20.67
N GLY A 45 7.68 13.66 -21.57
CA GLY A 45 6.70 12.57 -21.79
C GLY A 45 5.63 12.88 -22.83
N THR A 46 4.82 11.87 -23.11
CA THR A 46 3.72 11.95 -24.10
C THR A 46 2.38 12.03 -23.39
N LEU A 47 1.39 12.67 -24.02
CA LEU A 47 0.01 12.72 -23.49
C LEU A 47 -0.55 11.32 -23.21
N LEU A 48 -0.25 10.35 -24.07
CA LEU A 48 -0.69 8.97 -23.90
C LEU A 48 -0.13 8.34 -22.62
N TYR A 49 1.13 8.61 -22.30
CA TYR A 49 1.79 8.13 -21.08
C TYR A 49 1.13 8.71 -19.83
N VAL A 50 0.88 10.02 -19.82
CA VAL A 50 0.22 10.69 -18.69
C VAL A 50 -1.21 10.19 -18.51
N LEU A 51 -1.98 10.03 -19.59
CA LEU A 51 -3.33 9.47 -19.52
C LEU A 51 -3.33 8.04 -18.99
N ALA A 52 -2.40 7.19 -19.44
CA ALA A 52 -2.26 5.84 -18.92
C ALA A 52 -1.94 5.83 -17.40
N THR A 53 -1.02 6.69 -16.96
CA THR A 53 -0.68 6.83 -15.54
C THR A 53 -1.88 7.28 -14.71
N ILE A 54 -2.62 8.29 -15.18
CA ILE A 54 -3.84 8.78 -14.49
C ILE A 54 -4.92 7.69 -14.42
N ILE A 55 -5.14 6.95 -15.50
CA ILE A 55 -6.13 5.86 -15.53
C ILE A 55 -5.72 4.75 -14.55
N LEU A 56 -4.45 4.36 -14.52
CA LEU A 56 -3.95 3.35 -13.60
C LEU A 56 -3.97 3.82 -12.13
N ALA A 57 -3.78 5.10 -11.88
CA ALA A 57 -3.85 5.69 -10.54
C ALA A 57 -5.29 5.81 -10.05
N MET A 58 -6.17 6.41 -10.85
CA MET A 58 -7.52 6.77 -10.41
C MET A 58 -8.53 5.65 -10.64
N GLY A 59 -8.28 4.70 -11.55
CA GLY A 59 -9.18 3.57 -11.81
C GLY A 59 -9.49 2.74 -10.57
N PRO A 60 -8.47 2.24 -9.83
CA PRO A 60 -8.67 1.54 -8.56
C PRO A 60 -9.42 2.39 -7.53
N VAL A 61 -9.09 3.69 -7.41
CA VAL A 61 -9.77 4.61 -6.49
C VAL A 61 -11.27 4.73 -6.79
N VAL A 62 -11.64 4.80 -8.07
CA VAL A 62 -13.06 4.77 -8.47
C VAL A 62 -13.70 3.44 -8.08
N GLY A 63 -13.00 2.31 -8.28
CA GLY A 63 -13.45 0.98 -7.84
C GLY A 63 -13.72 0.92 -6.34
N GLU A 64 -12.81 1.48 -5.54
CA GLU A 64 -12.95 1.59 -4.07
C GLU A 64 -14.20 2.38 -3.68
N ILE A 65 -14.41 3.54 -4.29
CA ILE A 65 -15.58 4.40 -4.01
C ILE A 65 -16.88 3.64 -4.34
N ILE A 66 -16.92 2.91 -5.46
CA ILE A 66 -18.10 2.12 -5.84
C ILE A 66 -18.35 0.99 -4.83
N CYS A 67 -17.30 0.27 -4.42
CA CYS A 67 -17.40 -0.79 -3.43
C CYS A 67 -17.83 -0.24 -2.07
N TYR A 68 -17.23 0.86 -1.63
CA TYR A 68 -17.53 1.52 -0.37
C TYR A 68 -19.00 1.99 -0.29
N LYS A 69 -19.56 2.55 -1.38
CA LYS A 69 -20.97 2.94 -1.44
C LYS A 69 -21.93 1.76 -1.33
N LYS A 70 -21.52 0.57 -1.76
CA LYS A 70 -22.33 -0.65 -1.66
C LYS A 70 -22.22 -1.30 -0.28
N GLN A 71 -21.01 -1.39 0.25
CA GLN A 71 -20.71 -2.06 1.51
C GLN A 71 -19.39 -1.52 2.09
N HIS A 72 -19.48 -0.78 3.20
CA HIS A 72 -18.33 -0.09 3.80
C HIS A 72 -17.26 -1.04 4.37
N ASP A 73 -17.68 -2.20 4.85
CA ASP A 73 -16.87 -3.26 5.48
C ASP A 73 -16.39 -4.35 4.50
N THR A 74 -16.49 -4.10 3.18
CA THR A 74 -16.08 -5.09 2.19
C THR A 74 -14.56 -5.24 2.12
N LYS A 75 -14.08 -6.48 2.05
CA LYS A 75 -12.66 -6.80 1.86
C LYS A 75 -12.15 -6.44 0.44
N MET A 76 -13.05 -6.21 -0.51
CA MET A 76 -12.67 -5.85 -1.88
C MET A 76 -11.87 -4.53 -1.92
N ILE A 77 -12.20 -3.56 -1.06
CA ILE A 77 -11.50 -2.28 -0.99
C ILE A 77 -10.01 -2.49 -0.72
N LYS A 78 -9.68 -3.32 0.24
CA LYS A 78 -8.30 -3.68 0.57
C LYS A 78 -7.51 -4.18 -0.65
N HIS A 79 -8.14 -5.00 -1.50
CA HIS A 79 -7.50 -5.49 -2.72
C HIS A 79 -7.34 -4.39 -3.78
N PHE A 80 -8.29 -3.48 -3.94
CA PHE A 80 -8.14 -2.33 -4.83
C PHE A 80 -6.99 -1.44 -4.38
N VAL A 81 -6.89 -1.13 -3.08
CA VAL A 81 -5.80 -0.34 -2.51
C VAL A 81 -4.45 -0.98 -2.79
N GLY A 82 -4.26 -2.25 -2.43
CA GLY A 82 -2.95 -2.91 -2.55
C GLY A 82 -2.58 -3.30 -3.98
N ILE A 83 -3.47 -4.04 -4.67
CA ILE A 83 -3.18 -4.55 -6.02
C ILE A 83 -3.27 -3.41 -7.05
N GLY A 84 -4.26 -2.52 -6.90
CA GLY A 84 -4.40 -1.37 -7.80
C GLY A 84 -3.16 -0.49 -7.79
N TYR A 85 -2.66 -0.17 -6.60
CA TYR A 85 -1.42 0.59 -6.49
C TYR A 85 -0.19 -0.19 -6.95
N ALA A 86 -0.10 -1.49 -6.69
CA ALA A 86 1.00 -2.32 -7.16
C ALA A 86 1.11 -2.32 -8.70
N ILE A 87 -0.02 -2.31 -9.40
CA ILE A 87 -0.05 -2.19 -10.88
C ILE A 87 0.47 -0.82 -11.32
N LEU A 88 0.00 0.27 -10.72
CA LEU A 88 0.48 1.62 -10.99
C LEU A 88 1.98 1.72 -10.74
N TYR A 89 2.44 1.28 -9.56
CA TYR A 89 3.85 1.31 -9.19
C TYR A 89 4.73 0.55 -10.17
N THR A 90 4.30 -0.66 -10.53
CA THR A 90 5.03 -1.48 -11.52
C THR A 90 5.11 -0.79 -12.87
N PHE A 91 3.99 -0.22 -13.35
CA PHE A 91 3.97 0.51 -14.61
C PHE A 91 4.95 1.68 -14.60
N VAL A 92 4.90 2.52 -13.57
CA VAL A 92 5.76 3.69 -13.45
C VAL A 92 7.23 3.27 -13.32
N MET A 93 7.55 2.25 -12.52
CA MET A 93 8.92 1.74 -12.33
C MET A 93 9.57 1.27 -13.63
N PHE A 94 8.81 0.68 -14.56
CA PHE A 94 9.36 0.16 -15.82
C PHE A 94 9.32 1.14 -16.99
N THR A 95 8.59 2.24 -16.88
CA THR A 95 8.38 3.20 -17.97
C THR A 95 9.10 4.53 -17.77
N THR A 96 9.48 4.88 -16.54
CA THR A 96 10.25 6.09 -16.25
C THR A 96 11.74 5.83 -16.21
N ASN A 97 12.54 6.84 -16.55
CA ASN A 97 13.99 6.83 -16.38
C ASN A 97 14.42 7.56 -15.09
N ASN A 98 13.49 7.96 -14.22
CA ASN A 98 13.79 8.68 -13.01
C ASN A 98 14.28 7.72 -11.91
N HIS A 99 15.47 7.96 -11.36
CA HIS A 99 16.08 7.16 -10.30
C HIS A 99 15.29 7.16 -8.98
N PHE A 100 14.46 8.19 -8.74
CA PHE A 100 13.69 8.32 -7.49
C PHE A 100 12.29 7.71 -7.53
N THR A 101 11.91 7.08 -8.63
CA THR A 101 10.56 6.50 -8.78
C THR A 101 10.23 5.47 -7.70
N PHE A 102 11.23 4.74 -7.19
CA PHE A 102 11.05 3.78 -6.12
C PHE A 102 10.45 4.39 -4.84
N VAL A 103 10.64 5.70 -4.62
CA VAL A 103 10.12 6.41 -3.43
C VAL A 103 8.59 6.42 -3.40
N TYR A 104 7.93 6.34 -4.55
CA TYR A 104 6.46 6.37 -4.62
C TYR A 104 5.77 5.24 -3.86
N VAL A 105 6.45 4.10 -3.65
CA VAL A 105 5.88 2.99 -2.89
C VAL A 105 5.78 3.28 -1.38
N ILE A 106 6.62 4.16 -0.84
CA ILE A 106 6.76 4.37 0.60
C ILE A 106 5.43 4.80 1.26
N PRO A 107 4.75 5.89 0.80
CA PRO A 107 3.50 6.31 1.41
C PRO A 107 2.41 5.24 1.30
N MET A 108 2.45 4.40 0.28
CA MET A 108 1.48 3.34 0.10
C MET A 108 1.73 2.15 1.03
N LEU A 109 2.99 1.76 1.23
CA LEU A 109 3.36 0.76 2.24
C LEU A 109 2.89 1.19 3.63
N ILE A 110 3.06 2.47 3.98
CA ILE A 110 2.56 3.02 5.24
C ILE A 110 1.02 2.92 5.32
N ALA A 111 0.29 3.24 4.25
CA ALA A 111 -1.16 3.15 4.23
C ALA A 111 -1.67 1.71 4.41
N ILE A 112 -0.97 0.72 3.89
CA ILE A 112 -1.32 -0.70 4.02
C ILE A 112 -1.23 -1.20 5.47
N THR A 113 -0.36 -0.61 6.32
CA THR A 113 -0.28 -0.99 7.74
C THR A 113 -1.56 -0.77 8.51
N VAL A 114 -2.44 0.10 8.04
CA VAL A 114 -3.74 0.37 8.67
C VAL A 114 -4.56 -0.91 8.86
N TYR A 115 -4.43 -1.87 7.93
CA TYR A 115 -5.16 -3.14 8.01
C TYR A 115 -4.61 -4.12 9.06
N ASN A 116 -3.44 -3.86 9.64
CA ASN A 116 -2.81 -4.71 10.65
C ASN A 116 -2.83 -6.21 10.31
N ASP A 117 -2.68 -6.55 9.03
CA ASP A 117 -2.79 -7.90 8.49
C ASP A 117 -1.48 -8.30 7.81
N PHE A 118 -0.64 -9.01 8.56
CA PHE A 118 0.65 -9.51 8.08
C PHE A 118 0.51 -10.38 6.83
N LYS A 119 -0.52 -11.22 6.75
CA LYS A 119 -0.73 -12.12 5.60
C LYS A 119 -1.07 -11.37 4.32
N TYR A 120 -1.61 -10.18 4.47
CA TYR A 120 -1.89 -9.29 3.36
C TYR A 120 -0.67 -8.44 2.99
N SER A 121 0.05 -7.89 3.96
CA SER A 121 1.21 -7.02 3.73
C SER A 121 2.39 -7.78 3.11
N LEU A 122 2.70 -8.97 3.61
CA LEU A 122 3.85 -9.76 3.17
C LEU A 122 3.94 -9.98 1.65
N PRO A 123 2.90 -10.46 0.94
CA PRO A 123 3.00 -10.65 -0.51
C PRO A 123 3.18 -9.33 -1.27
N ILE A 124 2.64 -8.22 -0.79
CA ILE A 124 2.80 -6.90 -1.41
C ILE A 124 4.27 -6.44 -1.27
N GLU A 125 4.84 -6.56 -0.08
CA GLU A 125 6.22 -6.15 0.19
C GLU A 125 7.24 -7.01 -0.55
N VAL A 126 7.02 -8.33 -0.61
CA VAL A 126 7.83 -9.23 -1.45
C VAL A 126 7.71 -8.83 -2.92
N GLY A 127 6.50 -8.51 -3.38
CA GLY A 127 6.27 -8.01 -4.75
C GLY A 127 7.02 -6.72 -5.03
N VAL A 128 7.03 -5.77 -4.10
CA VAL A 128 7.79 -4.52 -4.21
C VAL A 128 9.28 -4.78 -4.36
N VAL A 129 9.86 -5.64 -3.52
CA VAL A 129 11.29 -6.01 -3.63
C VAL A 129 11.58 -6.64 -4.99
N ILE A 130 10.75 -7.59 -5.43
CA ILE A 130 10.91 -8.26 -6.74
C ILE A 130 10.85 -7.24 -7.89
N VAL A 131 9.88 -6.34 -7.90
CA VAL A 131 9.74 -5.29 -8.94
C VAL A 131 10.99 -4.42 -8.99
N ASN A 132 11.52 -3.98 -7.84
CA ASN A 132 12.74 -3.19 -7.79
C ASN A 132 13.96 -3.96 -8.31
N VAL A 133 14.15 -5.22 -7.92
CA VAL A 133 15.27 -6.05 -8.42
C VAL A 133 15.19 -6.24 -9.92
N ILE A 134 14.00 -6.54 -10.45
CA ILE A 134 13.82 -6.70 -11.90
C ILE A 134 14.08 -5.38 -12.63
N GLN A 135 13.58 -4.27 -12.12
CA GLN A 135 13.81 -2.94 -12.70
C GLN A 135 15.32 -2.62 -12.76
N LEU A 136 16.05 -2.81 -11.65
CA LEU A 136 17.49 -2.59 -11.60
C LEU A 136 18.22 -3.44 -12.64
N ALA A 137 17.91 -4.74 -12.72
CA ALA A 137 18.52 -5.66 -13.70
C ALA A 137 18.25 -5.25 -15.16
N LEU A 138 17.00 -4.82 -15.45
CA LEU A 138 16.64 -4.38 -16.79
C LEU A 138 17.31 -3.06 -17.16
N PHE A 139 17.44 -2.12 -16.22
CA PHE A 139 18.06 -0.82 -16.49
C PHE A 139 19.56 -0.92 -16.70
N PHE A 140 20.25 -1.81 -15.99
CA PHE A 140 21.63 -2.16 -16.29
C PHE A 140 21.77 -2.81 -17.69
N LYS A 141 20.90 -3.76 -18.02
CA LYS A 141 20.91 -4.42 -19.33
C LYS A 141 20.67 -3.45 -20.48
N ARG A 142 19.82 -2.43 -20.26
CA ARG A 142 19.51 -1.40 -21.27
C ARG A 142 20.54 -0.27 -21.33
N GLY A 143 21.54 -0.26 -20.44
CA GLY A 143 22.53 0.81 -20.35
C GLY A 143 22.00 2.14 -19.80
N ILE A 144 20.82 2.12 -19.17
CA ILE A 144 20.24 3.29 -18.47
C ILE A 144 21.06 3.57 -17.23
N TYR A 145 21.42 2.52 -16.47
CA TYR A 145 22.34 2.60 -15.34
C TYR A 145 23.75 2.19 -15.76
N THR A 146 24.72 2.97 -15.32
CA THR A 146 26.15 2.77 -15.57
C THR A 146 26.88 2.50 -14.26
N LYS A 147 28.19 2.27 -14.33
CA LYS A 147 29.01 2.14 -13.12
C LYS A 147 29.03 3.41 -12.24
N ALA A 148 28.77 4.57 -12.84
CA ALA A 148 28.68 5.83 -12.08
C ALA A 148 27.41 5.90 -11.20
N ASP A 149 26.37 5.15 -11.56
CA ASP A 149 25.09 5.16 -10.85
C ASP A 149 25.03 4.12 -9.71
N MET A 150 26.08 3.31 -9.52
CA MET A 150 26.11 2.19 -8.56
C MET A 150 25.74 2.63 -7.14
N ALA A 151 26.23 3.77 -6.67
CA ALA A 151 25.89 4.27 -5.34
C ALA A 151 24.38 4.54 -5.20
N SER A 152 23.74 5.12 -6.21
CA SER A 152 22.30 5.37 -6.20
C SER A 152 21.49 4.07 -6.22
N VAL A 153 21.95 3.08 -6.99
CA VAL A 153 21.36 1.75 -7.06
C VAL A 153 21.44 1.00 -5.73
N GLU A 154 22.60 1.05 -5.09
CA GLU A 154 22.79 0.46 -3.76
C GLU A 154 21.87 1.11 -2.74
N ILE A 155 21.79 2.44 -2.71
CA ILE A 155 20.89 3.19 -1.83
C ILE A 155 19.44 2.78 -2.11
N GLN A 156 18.99 2.74 -3.35
CA GLN A 156 17.64 2.30 -3.72
C GLN A 156 17.34 0.92 -3.14
N PHE A 157 18.22 -0.04 -3.38
CA PHE A 157 18.04 -1.42 -2.93
C PHE A 157 17.94 -1.52 -1.40
N PHE A 158 18.90 -0.92 -0.69
CA PHE A 158 18.92 -0.97 0.78
C PHE A 158 17.73 -0.22 1.40
N VAL A 159 17.33 0.92 0.85
CA VAL A 159 16.16 1.66 1.33
C VAL A 159 14.88 0.84 1.17
N ILE A 160 14.67 0.20 0.02
CA ILE A 160 13.49 -0.65 -0.19
C ILE A 160 13.47 -1.84 0.76
N VAL A 161 14.58 -2.56 0.91
CA VAL A 161 14.68 -3.69 1.83
C VAL A 161 14.44 -3.25 3.28
N LEU A 162 15.04 -2.13 3.68
CA LEU A 162 14.88 -1.57 5.02
C LEU A 162 13.42 -1.19 5.31
N ILE A 163 12.76 -0.47 4.39
CA ILE A 163 11.37 -0.04 4.57
C ILE A 163 10.44 -1.24 4.61
N CYS A 164 10.57 -2.20 3.71
CA CYS A 164 9.78 -3.43 3.73
C CYS A 164 10.00 -4.21 5.05
N GLY A 165 11.25 -4.35 5.50
CA GLY A 165 11.57 -5.02 6.76
C GLY A 165 10.96 -4.33 7.99
N ILE A 166 11.06 -3.00 8.07
CA ILE A 166 10.43 -2.21 9.15
C ILE A 166 8.91 -2.36 9.09
N GLN A 167 8.31 -2.26 7.92
CA GLN A 167 6.89 -2.39 7.70
C GLN A 167 6.35 -3.74 8.18
N LEU A 168 6.99 -4.85 7.78
CA LEU A 168 6.65 -6.20 8.24
C LEU A 168 6.75 -6.31 9.75
N TYR A 169 7.82 -5.78 10.35
CA TYR A 169 7.98 -5.77 11.79
C TYR A 169 6.84 -5.02 12.48
N VAL A 170 6.50 -3.82 12.00
CA VAL A 170 5.39 -3.01 12.53
C VAL A 170 4.07 -3.75 12.39
N SER A 171 3.78 -4.39 11.25
CA SER A 171 2.57 -5.17 11.05
C SER A 171 2.45 -6.35 12.03
N ILE A 172 3.54 -7.08 12.28
CA ILE A 172 3.57 -8.18 13.24
C ILE A 172 3.30 -7.68 14.66
N VAL A 173 3.95 -6.56 15.05
CA VAL A 173 3.77 -5.98 16.39
C VAL A 173 2.36 -5.44 16.57
N ALA A 174 1.82 -4.73 15.58
CA ALA A 174 0.48 -4.18 15.61
C ALA A 174 -0.59 -5.28 15.72
N GLU A 175 -0.44 -6.38 14.95
CA GLU A 175 -1.35 -7.53 15.05
C GLU A 175 -1.33 -8.14 16.45
N LYS A 176 -0.14 -8.34 17.05
CA LYS A 176 -0.03 -8.86 18.42
C LYS A 176 -0.66 -7.94 19.46
N LEU A 177 -0.45 -6.62 19.33
CA LEU A 177 -1.03 -5.63 20.24
C LEU A 177 -2.55 -5.59 20.13
N ASN A 178 -3.09 -5.67 18.93
CA ASN A 178 -4.54 -5.73 18.72
C ASN A 178 -5.15 -6.99 19.33
N GLN A 179 -4.51 -8.15 19.15
CA GLN A 179 -4.97 -9.41 19.76
C GLN A 179 -4.96 -9.32 21.29
N LYS A 180 -3.93 -8.71 21.88
CA LYS A 180 -3.84 -8.52 23.34
C LYS A 180 -4.96 -7.61 23.86
N LYS A 181 -5.17 -6.45 23.23
CA LYS A 181 -6.26 -5.52 23.59
C LYS A 181 -7.63 -6.17 23.52
N LEU A 182 -7.88 -6.96 22.48
CA LEU A 182 -9.12 -7.71 22.34
C LEU A 182 -9.31 -8.74 23.45
N ALA A 183 -8.26 -9.42 23.88
CA ALA A 183 -8.34 -10.37 24.99
C ALA A 183 -8.63 -9.66 26.32
N GLU A 184 -8.00 -8.50 26.55
CA GLU A 184 -8.24 -7.67 27.75
C GLU A 184 -9.70 -7.14 27.81
N LEU A 185 -10.21 -6.61 26.69
CA LEU A 185 -11.60 -6.12 26.60
C LEU A 185 -12.63 -7.24 26.84
N LYS A 186 -12.37 -8.45 26.35
CA LYS A 186 -13.24 -9.61 26.62
C LYS A 186 -13.27 -9.98 28.09
N ALA A 187 -12.09 -10.05 28.72
CA ALA A 187 -12.01 -10.38 30.13
C ALA A 187 -12.69 -9.31 31.01
N GLU A 188 -12.65 -8.06 30.60
CA GLU A 188 -13.36 -6.97 31.30
C GLU A 188 -14.88 -7.06 31.11
N HIS A 189 -15.33 -7.41 29.91
CA HIS A 189 -16.75 -7.60 29.63
C HIS A 189 -17.34 -8.79 30.39
N GLU A 190 -16.66 -9.93 30.43
CA GLU A 190 -17.06 -11.09 31.21
C GLU A 190 -17.18 -10.77 32.70
N LYS A 191 -16.20 -10.03 33.26
CA LYS A 191 -16.28 -9.58 34.65
C LYS A 191 -17.47 -8.65 34.92
N THR A 192 -17.79 -7.79 33.96
CA THR A 192 -18.93 -6.86 34.11
C THR A 192 -20.25 -7.61 34.04
N GLU A 193 -20.39 -8.64 33.21
CA GLU A 193 -21.57 -9.49 33.14
C GLU A 193 -21.76 -10.30 34.46
N GLU A 194 -20.67 -10.85 35.01
CA GLU A 194 -20.70 -11.56 36.29
C GLU A 194 -21.13 -10.67 37.48
N LEU A 195 -20.81 -9.35 37.41
CA LEU A 195 -21.21 -8.40 38.45
C LEU A 195 -22.68 -7.95 38.34
N LEU A 196 -23.31 -8.14 37.19
CA LEU A 196 -24.70 -7.77 36.93
C LEU A 196 -25.70 -8.91 37.16
N THR A 197 -25.22 -10.14 37.36
CA THR A 197 -26.04 -11.34 37.71
C THR A 197 -25.98 -11.66 39.17
#